data_be2025270ccd31be1abb32fd7dcb34da
#
_entry.id   be2025270ccd31be1abb32fd7dcb34da
#
_cell.length_a   1.000
_cell.length_b   1.000
_cell.length_c   1.000
_cell.angle_alpha   90.00
_cell.angle_beta   90.00
_cell.angle_gamma   90.00
#
_symmetry.space_group_name_H-M   'P 1'
#
loop_
_entity.id
_entity.type
_entity.pdbx_description
1 polymer ?
#
loop_
_entity_poly.entity_id
_entity_poly.type
_entity_poly.pdbx_seq_one_letter_code
_entity_poly.pdbx_strand_id
1 'polypeptide(L)'
;MKNLVVLSGAGMSAESGISTFRDAGGLWDKYPVEQVATPEGYARDPELVINFYNERRKQLLDVKPNRGHELLAGLEKYFNVTVITQNVDNLHERAGSTHIVHLHGELT
;
A
#
# COMPACT_ATOMS: atom_id res chain seq x y z
N MET A 1 -12.42 25.73 -3.13
CA MET A 1 -12.83 24.32 -2.95
C MET A 1 -12.70 23.92 -1.50
N LYS A 2 -13.62 23.07 -1.05
CA LYS A 2 -13.52 22.51 0.31
C LYS A 2 -12.39 21.49 0.40
N ASN A 3 -11.82 21.37 1.59
CA ASN A 3 -10.79 20.37 1.86
C ASN A 3 -11.45 19.04 2.22
N LEU A 4 -10.92 17.96 1.66
CA LEU A 4 -11.35 16.59 1.96
C LEU A 4 -10.12 15.77 2.33
N VAL A 5 -10.14 15.19 3.51
CA VAL A 5 -9.07 14.29 3.98
C VAL A 5 -9.61 12.86 3.95
N VAL A 6 -8.89 11.97 3.28
CA VAL A 6 -9.25 10.56 3.16
C VAL A 6 -8.18 9.73 3.86
N LEU A 7 -8.61 8.88 4.79
CA LEU A 7 -7.73 7.91 5.43
C LEU A 7 -7.97 6.55 4.78
N SER A 8 -6.92 5.94 4.23
CA SER A 8 -7.02 4.64 3.58
C SER A 8 -6.08 3.60 4.19
N GLY A 9 -6.47 2.34 4.09
CA GLY A 9 -5.72 1.21 4.61
C GLY A 9 -5.69 0.06 3.60
N ALA A 10 -5.26 -1.11 4.05
CA ALA A 10 -5.02 -2.28 3.20
C ALA A 10 -6.26 -2.72 2.40
N GLY A 11 -7.47 -2.52 2.94
CA GLY A 11 -8.70 -2.86 2.23
C GLY A 11 -8.88 -2.11 0.92
N MET A 12 -8.36 -0.88 0.81
CA MET A 12 -8.40 -0.10 -0.43
C MET A 12 -7.70 -0.80 -1.57
N SER A 13 -6.61 -1.53 -1.30
CA SER A 13 -5.79 -2.18 -2.31
C SER A 13 -6.10 -3.67 -2.50
N ALA A 14 -6.96 -4.25 -1.66
CA ALA A 14 -7.29 -5.67 -1.73
C ALA A 14 -7.93 -6.05 -3.07
N GLU A 15 -8.82 -5.21 -3.61
CA GLU A 15 -9.46 -5.45 -4.91
C GLU A 15 -8.48 -5.35 -6.08
N SER A 16 -7.35 -4.70 -5.90
CA SER A 16 -6.28 -4.67 -6.90
C SER A 16 -5.44 -5.95 -6.90
N GLY A 17 -5.62 -6.82 -5.93
CA GLY A 17 -4.90 -8.09 -5.81
C GLY A 17 -3.76 -8.07 -4.82
N ILE A 18 -3.63 -7.03 -4.00
CA ILE A 18 -2.61 -6.96 -2.95
C ILE A 18 -3.16 -7.60 -1.68
N SER A 19 -2.43 -8.59 -1.15
CA SER A 19 -2.82 -9.29 0.06
C SER A 19 -2.79 -8.37 1.29
N THR A 20 -3.81 -8.52 2.15
CA THR A 20 -3.83 -7.90 3.47
C THR A 20 -3.28 -8.89 4.50
N PHE A 21 -3.04 -8.43 5.73
CA PHE A 21 -2.62 -9.30 6.84
C PHE A 21 -3.59 -10.44 7.12
N ARG A 22 -4.88 -10.26 6.78
CA ARG A 22 -5.95 -11.21 7.11
C ARG A 22 -6.24 -12.18 5.97
N ASP A 23 -5.65 -11.96 4.80
CA ASP A 23 -5.91 -12.82 3.64
C ASP A 23 -5.21 -14.17 3.83
N ALA A 24 -6.01 -15.24 3.90
CA ALA A 24 -5.48 -16.60 3.96
C ALA A 24 -4.75 -16.93 2.65
N GLY A 25 -3.57 -17.54 2.75
CA GLY A 25 -2.74 -17.88 1.60
C GLY A 25 -2.02 -16.69 0.96
N GLY A 26 -2.12 -15.50 1.56
CA GLY A 26 -1.40 -14.33 1.09
C GLY A 26 0.07 -14.32 1.49
N LEU A 27 0.77 -13.26 1.09
CA LEU A 27 2.20 -13.12 1.35
C LEU A 27 2.55 -13.15 2.84
N TRP A 28 1.66 -12.64 3.69
CA TRP A 28 1.84 -12.60 5.14
C TRP A 28 1.72 -13.99 5.80
N ASP A 29 1.04 -14.94 5.17
CA ASP A 29 1.02 -16.32 5.66
C ASP A 29 2.38 -16.99 5.45
N LYS A 30 3.06 -16.65 4.36
CA LYS A 30 4.40 -17.18 4.04
C LYS A 30 5.49 -16.53 4.88
N TYR A 31 5.31 -15.25 5.23
CA TYR A 31 6.30 -14.47 5.96
C TYR A 31 5.66 -13.88 7.23
N PRO A 32 5.95 -14.41 8.43
CA PRO A 32 5.45 -13.84 9.67
C PRO A 32 5.91 -12.39 9.86
N VAL A 33 5.00 -11.53 10.29
CA VAL A 33 5.26 -10.08 10.41
C VAL A 33 6.44 -9.78 11.34
N GLU A 34 6.61 -10.55 12.42
CA GLU A 34 7.69 -10.36 13.38
C GLU A 34 9.08 -10.61 12.76
N GLN A 35 9.14 -11.42 11.72
CA GLN A 35 10.40 -11.78 11.06
C GLN A 35 10.76 -10.80 9.94
N VAL A 36 9.80 -10.15 9.31
CA VAL A 36 10.04 -9.35 8.09
C VAL A 36 9.72 -7.87 8.25
N ALA A 37 8.90 -7.48 9.22
CA ALA A 37 8.44 -6.10 9.38
C ALA A 37 8.83 -5.51 10.73
N THR A 38 9.96 -5.94 11.29
CA THR A 38 10.52 -5.41 12.53
C THR A 38 12.02 -5.19 12.38
N PRO A 39 12.61 -4.23 13.15
CA PRO A 39 14.06 -4.06 13.17
C PRO A 39 14.80 -5.30 13.66
N GLU A 40 14.22 -6.03 14.61
CA GLU A 40 14.79 -7.27 15.14
C GLU A 40 14.84 -8.36 14.08
N GLY A 41 13.78 -8.47 13.26
CA GLY A 41 13.73 -9.42 12.16
C GLY A 41 14.81 -9.14 11.13
N TYR A 42 15.02 -7.87 10.77
CA TYR A 42 16.09 -7.48 9.84
C TYR A 42 17.47 -7.79 10.42
N ALA A 43 17.71 -7.50 11.68
CA ALA A 43 18.98 -7.80 12.33
C ALA A 43 19.28 -9.29 12.39
N ARG A 44 18.24 -10.12 12.55
CA ARG A 44 18.38 -11.58 12.66
C ARG A 44 18.59 -12.25 11.31
N ASP A 45 17.85 -11.82 10.28
CA ASP A 45 17.89 -12.42 8.94
C ASP A 45 17.59 -11.37 7.88
N PRO A 46 18.58 -10.53 7.52
CA PRO A 46 18.38 -9.46 6.54
C PRO A 46 18.02 -9.98 5.16
N GLU A 47 18.53 -11.16 4.76
CA GLU A 47 18.21 -11.75 3.47
C GLU A 47 16.73 -12.11 3.35
N LEU A 48 16.15 -12.68 4.40
CA LEU A 48 14.70 -12.98 4.43
C LEU A 48 13.87 -11.71 4.28
N VAL A 49 14.24 -10.65 4.97
CA VAL A 49 13.54 -9.36 4.91
C VAL A 49 13.62 -8.75 3.51
N ILE A 50 14.81 -8.75 2.91
CA ILE A 50 15.01 -8.23 1.55
C ILE A 50 14.20 -9.02 0.55
N ASN A 51 14.19 -10.35 0.64
CA ASN A 51 13.39 -11.20 -0.25
C ASN A 51 11.89 -10.93 -0.10
N PHE A 52 11.41 -10.75 1.12
CA PHE A 52 10.00 -10.40 1.38
C PHE A 52 9.62 -9.08 0.68
N TYR A 53 10.40 -8.02 0.85
CA TYR A 53 10.10 -6.73 0.23
C TYR A 53 10.25 -6.77 -1.29
N ASN A 54 11.19 -7.55 -1.81
CA ASN A 54 11.32 -7.75 -3.26
C ASN A 54 10.10 -8.45 -3.85
N GLU A 55 9.54 -9.45 -3.15
CA GLU A 55 8.29 -10.09 -3.58
C GLU A 55 7.12 -9.10 -3.58
N ARG A 56 7.05 -8.22 -2.58
CA ARG A 56 6.03 -7.17 -2.53
C ARG A 56 6.17 -6.19 -3.70
N ARG A 57 7.39 -5.75 -4.02
CA ARG A 57 7.64 -4.86 -5.16
C ARG A 57 7.28 -5.53 -6.48
N LYS A 58 7.62 -6.83 -6.63
CA LYS A 58 7.26 -7.61 -7.81
C LYS A 58 5.74 -7.69 -7.97
N GLN A 59 5.03 -7.92 -6.88
CA GLN A 59 3.57 -7.95 -6.90
C GLN A 59 2.97 -6.63 -7.40
N LEU A 60 3.58 -5.49 -7.06
CA LEU A 60 3.12 -4.18 -7.54
C LEU A 60 3.21 -4.03 -9.07
N LEU A 61 4.11 -4.74 -9.73
CA LEU A 61 4.23 -4.68 -11.19
C LEU A 61 3.02 -5.28 -11.90
N ASP A 62 2.33 -6.23 -11.26
CA ASP A 62 1.23 -6.97 -11.85
C ASP A 62 -0.15 -6.46 -11.45
N VAL A 63 -0.22 -5.52 -10.52
CA VAL A 63 -1.49 -4.97 -10.04
C VAL A 63 -1.74 -3.57 -10.60
N LYS A 64 -3.02 -3.17 -10.62
CA LYS A 64 -3.44 -1.86 -11.12
C LYS A 64 -4.31 -1.17 -10.08
N PRO A 65 -4.39 0.17 -10.11
CA PRO A 65 -5.37 0.88 -9.31
C PRO A 65 -6.77 0.34 -9.59
N ASN A 66 -7.58 0.26 -8.55
CA ASN A 66 -8.96 -0.17 -8.69
C ASN A 66 -9.90 1.04 -8.73
N ARG A 67 -11.21 0.77 -8.83
CA ARG A 67 -12.24 1.80 -8.91
C ARG A 67 -12.19 2.77 -7.73
N GLY A 68 -11.89 2.30 -6.53
CA GLY A 68 -11.75 3.14 -5.34
C GLY A 68 -10.64 4.17 -5.48
N HIS A 69 -9.47 3.75 -5.96
CA HIS A 69 -8.35 4.66 -6.21
C HIS A 69 -8.72 5.71 -7.27
N GLU A 70 -9.38 5.28 -8.35
CA GLU A 70 -9.80 6.17 -9.45
C GLU A 70 -10.84 7.18 -9.00
N LEU A 71 -11.81 6.76 -8.18
CA LEU A 71 -12.84 7.66 -7.66
C LEU A 71 -12.25 8.74 -6.75
N LEU A 72 -11.30 8.37 -5.89
CA LEU A 72 -10.63 9.35 -5.03
C LEU A 72 -9.84 10.38 -5.85
N ALA A 73 -9.13 9.94 -6.88
CA ALA A 73 -8.44 10.85 -7.80
C ALA A 73 -9.43 11.78 -8.51
N GLY A 74 -10.58 11.25 -8.91
CA GLY A 74 -11.63 12.03 -9.57
C GLY A 74 -12.25 13.12 -8.69
N LEU A 75 -12.27 12.93 -7.37
CA LEU A 75 -12.77 13.93 -6.43
C LEU A 75 -11.93 15.22 -6.41
N GLU A 76 -10.70 15.20 -6.90
CA GLU A 76 -9.86 16.39 -6.95
C GLU A 76 -10.42 17.49 -7.86
N LYS A 77 -11.38 17.15 -8.70
CA LYS A 77 -12.13 18.14 -9.51
C LYS A 77 -13.02 19.02 -8.66
N TYR A 78 -13.46 18.56 -7.50
CA TYR A 78 -14.46 19.20 -6.66
C TYR A 78 -13.95 19.59 -5.28
N PHE A 79 -12.86 18.99 -4.83
CA PHE A 79 -12.30 19.17 -3.49
C PHE A 79 -10.78 19.29 -3.55
N ASN A 80 -10.20 19.94 -2.53
CA ASN A 80 -8.77 19.78 -2.26
C ASN A 80 -8.61 18.48 -1.47
N VAL A 81 -8.21 17.41 -2.14
CA VAL A 81 -8.15 16.06 -1.55
C VAL A 81 -6.74 15.79 -1.05
N THR A 82 -6.63 15.39 0.21
CA THR A 82 -5.41 14.82 0.79
C THR A 82 -5.70 13.39 1.18
N VAL A 83 -4.94 12.45 0.64
CA VAL A 83 -5.04 11.03 0.99
C VAL A 83 -3.95 10.72 2.00
N ILE A 84 -4.35 10.27 3.19
CA ILE A 84 -3.43 9.77 4.20
C ILE A 84 -3.58 8.25 4.20
N THR A 85 -2.54 7.55 3.75
CA THR A 85 -2.63 6.09 3.59
C THR A 85 -1.64 5.36 4.48
N GLN A 86 -2.09 4.23 5.02
CA GLN A 86 -1.23 3.27 5.72
C GLN A 86 -0.53 2.34 4.73
N ASN A 87 -0.92 2.40 3.45
CA ASN A 87 -0.39 1.51 2.42
C ASN A 87 0.97 2.00 1.92
N VAL A 88 1.81 1.06 1.57
CA VAL A 88 3.14 1.32 1.01
C VAL A 88 3.17 1.20 -0.51
N ASP A 89 2.05 0.78 -1.11
CA ASP A 89 1.90 0.74 -2.57
C ASP A 89 1.71 2.15 -3.16
N ASN A 90 1.90 2.27 -4.47
CA ASN A 90 1.76 3.53 -5.19
C ASN A 90 0.47 3.61 -6.02
N LEU A 91 -0.57 2.87 -5.63
CA LEU A 91 -1.80 2.81 -6.43
C LEU A 91 -2.59 4.11 -6.45
N HIS A 92 -2.59 4.87 -5.34
CA HIS A 92 -3.22 6.19 -5.32
C HIS A 92 -2.56 7.14 -6.33
N GLU A 93 -1.22 7.18 -6.35
CA GLU A 93 -0.46 8.01 -7.28
C GLU A 93 -0.71 7.59 -8.73
N ARG A 94 -0.69 6.29 -8.98
CA ARG A 94 -0.91 5.73 -10.32
C ARG A 94 -2.32 5.99 -10.84
N ALA A 95 -3.29 6.15 -9.95
CA ALA A 95 -4.66 6.52 -10.32
C ALA A 95 -4.83 8.02 -10.58
N GLY A 96 -3.86 8.85 -10.18
CA GLY A 96 -3.86 10.28 -10.44
C GLY A 96 -4.02 11.18 -9.23
N SER A 97 -4.10 10.64 -8.01
CA SER A 97 -4.11 11.47 -6.80
C SER A 97 -2.79 12.23 -6.65
N THR A 98 -2.85 13.51 -6.25
CA THR A 98 -1.68 14.39 -6.25
C THR A 98 -1.15 14.74 -4.86
N HIS A 99 -1.96 14.63 -3.81
CA HIS A 99 -1.57 14.93 -2.43
C HIS A 99 -1.74 13.70 -1.57
N ILE A 100 -0.64 12.97 -1.36
CA ILE A 100 -0.67 11.68 -0.67
C ILE A 100 0.40 11.68 0.42
N VAL A 101 0.00 11.28 1.62
CA VAL A 101 0.91 11.07 2.76
C VAL A 101 0.95 9.58 3.07
N HIS A 102 2.14 8.99 2.95
CA HIS A 102 2.39 7.59 3.27
C HIS A 102 2.90 7.48 4.70
N LEU A 103 2.03 7.09 5.63
CA LEU A 103 2.35 7.01 7.06
C LEU A 103 3.46 6.01 7.38
N HIS A 104 3.58 4.95 6.59
CA HIS A 104 4.53 3.86 6.81
C HIS A 104 5.59 3.75 5.70
N GLY A 105 5.77 4.82 4.91
CA GLY A 105 6.72 4.83 3.80
C GLY A 105 6.17 4.24 2.52
N GLU A 106 7.04 4.10 1.53
CA GLU A 106 6.70 3.61 0.19
C GLU A 106 7.64 2.47 -0.21
N LEU A 107 7.10 1.50 -0.97
CA LEU A 107 7.92 0.40 -1.53
C LEU A 107 8.80 0.85 -2.69
N THR A 108 8.39 1.91 -3.36
CA THR A 108 9.07 2.44 -4.55
C THR A 108 9.89 3.67 -4.27
#